data_cd79654410a21607b71c61d757a45ab9
#
_entry.id   cd79654410a21607b71c61d757a45ab9
#
_cell.length_a   1.000
_cell.length_b   1.000
_cell.length_c   1.000
_cell.angle_alpha   90.00
_cell.angle_beta   90.00
_cell.angle_gamma   90.00
#
_symmetry.space_group_name_H-M   'P 1'
#
loop_
_entity.id
_entity.type
_entity.pdbx_description
1 polymer ?
#
loop_
_entity_poly.entity_id
_entity_poly.type
_entity_poly.pdbx_seq_one_letter_code
_entity_poly.pdbx_strand_id
1 'polypeptide(L)'
;HGCNSIQATETAMKLTEYTVTEAGFAADLGAEKFLDIKCRAGGFHPDAVVIVATVRALKYHGGVPKTDLNQEDLEALERGLPNLLQHVDNVKNVYGLPCVVAINAFPTDTEAELELVRRKCQEQGVHVRLSEVWAKGGDGGKALAEEVIRLCEEPNHFRFVYDVNSSIEDKLNAIATKVYRADGVV
;
A
#
# COMPACT_ATOMS: atom_id res chain seq x y z
N HIS A 1 -14.75 -5.45 3.55
CA HIS A 1 -14.34 -5.00 2.21
C HIS A 1 -14.42 -3.49 2.08
N GLY A 2 -13.27 -2.83 2.04
CA GLY A 2 -13.16 -1.37 2.12
C GLY A 2 -13.89 -0.58 1.03
N CYS A 3 -14.10 -1.14 -0.15
CA CYS A 3 -14.71 -0.40 -1.25
C CYS A 3 -16.24 -0.51 -1.36
N ASN A 4 -16.90 -1.40 -0.62
CA ASN A 4 -18.30 -1.73 -0.88
C ASN A 4 -19.35 -0.94 -0.08
N SER A 5 -18.95 -0.18 0.96
CA SER A 5 -19.92 0.54 1.79
C SER A 5 -19.41 1.92 2.21
N ILE A 6 -19.95 2.94 1.57
CA ILE A 6 -19.75 4.34 1.98
C ILE A 6 -20.37 4.56 3.37
N GLN A 7 -21.59 4.08 3.61
CA GLN A 7 -22.29 4.25 4.88
C GLN A 7 -21.54 3.66 6.07
N ALA A 8 -20.93 2.47 5.90
CA ALA A 8 -20.15 1.85 6.97
C ALA A 8 -18.93 2.70 7.35
N THR A 9 -18.21 3.20 6.35
CA THR A 9 -17.04 4.07 6.59
C THR A 9 -17.46 5.40 7.20
N GLU A 10 -18.49 6.05 6.68
CA GLU A 10 -19.03 7.29 7.23
C GLU A 10 -19.49 7.14 8.69
N THR A 11 -20.16 6.02 9.00
CA THR A 11 -20.59 5.72 10.37
C THR A 11 -19.40 5.50 11.30
N ALA A 12 -18.41 4.73 10.87
CA ALA A 12 -17.19 4.51 11.65
C ALA A 12 -16.46 5.83 11.95
N MET A 13 -16.29 6.70 10.95
CA MET A 13 -15.66 8.02 11.12
C MET A 13 -16.40 8.93 12.11
N LYS A 14 -17.70 8.77 12.27
CA LYS A 14 -18.49 9.51 13.28
C LYS A 14 -18.38 8.93 14.69
N LEU A 15 -17.95 7.70 14.84
CA LEU A 15 -17.92 6.97 16.12
C LEU A 15 -16.53 6.81 16.70
N THR A 16 -15.48 7.04 15.92
CA THR A 16 -14.11 6.77 16.32
C THR A 16 -13.17 7.93 15.97
N GLU A 17 -12.13 8.08 16.76
CA GLU A 17 -11.06 9.04 16.50
C GLU A 17 -10.20 8.60 15.30
N TYR A 18 -9.93 7.30 15.18
CA TYR A 18 -9.25 6.70 14.05
C TYR A 18 -10.13 5.64 13.40
N THR A 19 -10.34 5.75 12.11
CA THR A 19 -11.05 4.73 11.31
C THR A 19 -10.08 4.05 10.36
N VAL A 20 -9.92 2.74 10.51
CA VAL A 20 -9.09 1.92 9.62
C VAL A 20 -9.98 1.06 8.73
N THR A 21 -9.73 1.09 7.44
CA THR A 21 -10.46 0.30 6.46
C THR A 21 -9.49 -0.30 5.44
N GLU A 22 -9.84 -1.45 4.89
CA GLU A 22 -9.07 -2.03 3.78
C GLU A 22 -9.54 -1.48 2.43
N ALA A 23 -8.63 -1.46 1.45
CA ALA A 23 -8.94 -1.03 0.09
C ALA A 23 -9.29 -2.19 -0.87
N GLY A 24 -9.06 -3.43 -0.47
CA GLY A 24 -9.17 -4.62 -1.31
C GLY A 24 -7.81 -5.06 -1.89
N PHE A 25 -7.82 -6.16 -2.62
CA PHE A 25 -6.58 -6.75 -3.16
C PHE A 25 -5.93 -5.88 -4.23
N ALA A 26 -4.61 -5.97 -4.26
CA ALA A 26 -3.67 -5.26 -5.09
C ALA A 26 -3.72 -3.73 -4.92
N ALA A 27 -2.57 -3.15 -4.59
CA ALA A 27 -2.49 -1.71 -4.36
C ALA A 27 -2.67 -0.87 -5.64
N ASP A 28 -2.48 -1.47 -6.80
CA ASP A 28 -2.76 -0.86 -8.10
C ASP A 28 -4.24 -0.94 -8.50
N LEU A 29 -4.98 -1.94 -8.03
CA LEU A 29 -6.39 -2.17 -8.35
C LEU A 29 -7.31 -1.78 -7.20
N GLY A 30 -7.12 -2.36 -6.01
CA GLY A 30 -7.97 -2.11 -4.85
C GLY A 30 -7.80 -0.71 -4.29
N ALA A 31 -6.57 -0.21 -4.18
CA ALA A 31 -6.32 1.15 -3.71
C ALA A 31 -6.80 2.20 -4.73
N GLU A 32 -6.57 2.00 -6.03
CA GLU A 32 -7.11 2.88 -7.07
C GLU A 32 -8.63 3.00 -6.95
N LYS A 33 -9.33 1.86 -6.90
CA LYS A 33 -10.78 1.82 -6.74
C LYS A 33 -11.26 2.50 -5.45
N PHE A 34 -10.53 2.31 -4.35
CA PHE A 34 -10.85 2.97 -3.08
C PHE A 34 -10.68 4.49 -3.20
N LEU A 35 -9.55 4.94 -3.72
CA LEU A 35 -9.20 6.35 -3.79
C LEU A 35 -10.00 7.10 -4.86
N ASP A 36 -10.01 6.62 -6.10
CA ASP A 36 -10.64 7.33 -7.22
C ASP A 36 -12.16 7.16 -7.31
N ILE A 37 -12.71 6.07 -6.77
CA ILE A 37 -14.15 5.82 -6.82
C ILE A 37 -14.80 6.03 -5.45
N LYS A 38 -14.42 5.26 -4.43
CA LYS A 38 -15.08 5.32 -3.13
C LYS A 38 -14.86 6.65 -2.42
N CYS A 39 -13.61 7.13 -2.34
CA CYS A 39 -13.31 8.40 -1.69
C CYS A 39 -14.00 9.56 -2.42
N ARG A 40 -14.01 9.55 -3.74
CA ARG A 40 -14.72 10.55 -4.56
C ARG A 40 -16.22 10.53 -4.28
N ALA A 41 -16.85 9.35 -4.31
CA ALA A 41 -18.30 9.22 -4.12
C ALA A 41 -18.75 9.54 -2.69
N GLY A 42 -17.91 9.23 -1.68
CA GLY A 42 -18.20 9.47 -0.26
C GLY A 42 -17.67 10.79 0.30
N GLY A 43 -16.90 11.54 -0.49
CA GLY A 43 -16.23 12.75 0.00
C GLY A 43 -15.15 12.45 1.04
N PHE A 44 -14.52 11.27 0.99
CA PHE A 44 -13.51 10.87 1.96
C PHE A 44 -12.11 11.32 1.51
N HIS A 45 -11.29 11.70 2.50
CA HIS A 45 -9.89 12.07 2.32
C HIS A 45 -9.06 11.24 3.30
N PRO A 46 -8.36 10.19 2.85
CA PRO A 46 -7.49 9.42 3.73
C PRO A 46 -6.33 10.26 4.26
N ASP A 47 -5.95 10.05 5.51
CA ASP A 47 -4.83 10.76 6.14
C ASP A 47 -3.51 10.00 5.93
N ALA A 48 -3.56 8.67 5.93
CA ALA A 48 -2.39 7.82 5.73
C ALA A 48 -2.78 6.50 5.06
N VAL A 49 -1.78 5.83 4.45
CA VAL A 49 -1.93 4.52 3.80
C VAL A 49 -0.94 3.53 4.40
N VAL A 50 -1.41 2.33 4.72
CA VAL A 50 -0.57 1.18 5.06
C VAL A 50 -0.50 0.25 3.85
N ILE A 51 0.69 0.07 3.29
CA ILE A 51 0.96 -0.89 2.21
C ILE A 51 1.45 -2.18 2.85
N VAL A 52 0.63 -3.23 2.78
CA VAL A 52 1.01 -4.54 3.34
C VAL A 52 1.81 -5.34 2.32
N ALA A 53 3.00 -5.77 2.71
CA ALA A 53 3.89 -6.60 1.91
C ALA A 53 4.31 -7.87 2.68
N THR A 54 4.72 -8.90 1.94
CA THR A 54 5.41 -10.07 2.51
C THR A 54 6.67 -10.36 1.72
N VAL A 55 7.75 -10.76 2.41
CA VAL A 55 8.99 -11.20 1.76
C VAL A 55 8.72 -12.32 0.74
N ARG A 56 7.83 -13.25 1.09
CA ARG A 56 7.43 -14.35 0.20
C ARG A 56 6.80 -13.87 -1.11
N ALA A 57 5.91 -12.90 -1.06
CA ALA A 57 5.30 -12.35 -2.27
C ALA A 57 6.35 -11.64 -3.14
N LEU A 58 7.25 -10.89 -2.53
CA LEU A 58 8.33 -10.20 -3.26
C LEU A 58 9.29 -11.21 -3.90
N LYS A 59 9.70 -12.27 -3.19
CA LYS A 59 10.51 -13.35 -3.81
C LYS A 59 9.79 -14.06 -4.95
N TYR A 60 8.48 -14.30 -4.81
CA TYR A 60 7.67 -14.86 -5.89
C TYR A 60 7.66 -13.97 -7.13
N HIS A 61 7.48 -12.66 -6.96
CA HIS A 61 7.63 -11.68 -8.04
C HIS A 61 9.03 -11.64 -8.63
N GLY A 62 10.05 -11.96 -7.85
CA GLY A 62 11.43 -12.10 -8.28
C GLY A 62 11.75 -13.42 -8.98
N GLY A 63 10.74 -14.31 -9.15
CA GLY A 63 10.85 -15.55 -9.92
C GLY A 63 11.06 -16.83 -9.08
N VAL A 64 10.99 -16.77 -7.74
CA VAL A 64 11.10 -17.96 -6.89
C VAL A 64 9.82 -18.79 -6.98
N PRO A 65 9.91 -20.10 -7.22
CA PRO A 65 8.76 -21.01 -7.20
C PRO A 65 8.07 -21.03 -5.83
N LYS A 66 6.76 -21.26 -5.79
CA LYS A 66 5.98 -21.30 -4.54
C LYS A 66 6.49 -22.30 -3.50
N THR A 67 7.12 -23.39 -3.95
CA THR A 67 7.71 -24.43 -3.09
C THR A 67 8.92 -23.95 -2.29
N ASP A 68 9.65 -22.95 -2.81
CA ASP A 68 10.98 -22.55 -2.32
C ASP A 68 10.97 -21.21 -1.59
N LEU A 69 9.79 -20.58 -1.43
CA LEU A 69 9.63 -19.25 -0.82
C LEU A 69 10.07 -19.18 0.66
N ASN A 70 10.29 -20.31 1.32
CA ASN A 70 10.75 -20.36 2.70
C ASN A 70 12.30 -20.29 2.83
N GLN A 71 13.02 -20.39 1.73
CA GLN A 71 14.48 -20.28 1.69
C GLN A 71 14.87 -18.82 1.48
N GLU A 72 15.96 -18.37 2.12
CA GLU A 72 16.52 -17.05 1.87
C GLU A 72 16.95 -16.92 0.40
N ASP A 73 16.52 -15.83 -0.24
CA ASP A 73 16.96 -15.49 -1.59
C ASP A 73 16.93 -13.95 -1.77
N LEU A 74 18.05 -13.32 -1.43
CA LEU A 74 18.20 -11.88 -1.52
C LEU A 74 18.18 -11.37 -2.97
N GLU A 75 18.70 -12.14 -3.93
CA GLU A 75 18.72 -11.75 -5.34
C GLU A 75 17.30 -11.73 -5.91
N ALA A 76 16.52 -12.77 -5.64
CA ALA A 76 15.13 -12.81 -6.06
C ALA A 76 14.30 -11.72 -5.36
N LEU A 77 14.53 -11.51 -4.06
CA LEU A 77 13.89 -10.43 -3.33
C LEU A 77 14.20 -9.07 -3.96
N GLU A 78 15.45 -8.80 -4.32
CA GLU A 78 15.83 -7.55 -4.98
C GLU A 78 15.17 -7.39 -6.36
N ARG A 79 15.05 -8.47 -7.14
CA ARG A 79 14.31 -8.45 -8.41
C ARG A 79 12.81 -8.20 -8.24
N GLY A 80 12.20 -8.62 -7.14
CA GLY A 80 10.78 -8.44 -6.86
C GLY A 80 10.42 -7.11 -6.19
N LEU A 81 11.39 -6.45 -5.56
CA LEU A 81 11.20 -5.17 -4.87
C LEU A 81 10.61 -4.03 -5.73
N PRO A 82 10.96 -3.89 -7.04
CA PRO A 82 10.36 -2.86 -7.88
C PRO A 82 8.84 -2.85 -7.87
N ASN A 83 8.19 -4.00 -7.69
CA ASN A 83 6.75 -4.10 -7.58
C ASN A 83 6.21 -3.36 -6.33
N LEU A 84 6.83 -3.57 -5.18
CA LEU A 84 6.48 -2.84 -3.94
C LEU A 84 6.77 -1.34 -4.08
N LEU A 85 7.94 -1.00 -4.61
CA LEU A 85 8.37 0.40 -4.76
C LEU A 85 7.46 1.17 -5.74
N GLN A 86 6.90 0.51 -6.75
CA GLN A 86 5.89 1.08 -7.62
C GLN A 86 4.62 1.47 -6.84
N HIS A 87 4.15 0.60 -5.93
CA HIS A 87 3.00 0.90 -5.10
C HIS A 87 3.28 2.04 -4.12
N VAL A 88 4.48 2.08 -3.54
CA VAL A 88 4.94 3.20 -2.69
C VAL A 88 4.91 4.51 -3.47
N ASP A 89 5.46 4.51 -4.69
CA ASP A 89 5.48 5.69 -5.55
C ASP A 89 4.06 6.14 -5.96
N ASN A 90 3.18 5.18 -6.27
CA ASN A 90 1.78 5.49 -6.56
C ASN A 90 1.10 6.21 -5.39
N VAL A 91 1.24 5.69 -4.18
CA VAL A 91 0.61 6.29 -2.99
C VAL A 91 1.20 7.68 -2.70
N LYS A 92 2.53 7.80 -2.68
CA LYS A 92 3.21 9.07 -2.35
C LYS A 92 3.08 10.13 -3.43
N ASN A 93 3.43 9.77 -4.66
CA ASN A 93 3.66 10.74 -5.72
C ASN A 93 2.46 10.87 -6.66
N VAL A 94 1.68 9.82 -6.89
CA VAL A 94 0.46 9.91 -7.72
C VAL A 94 -0.71 10.41 -6.88
N TYR A 95 -1.00 9.76 -5.75
CA TYR A 95 -2.13 10.13 -4.89
C TYR A 95 -1.79 11.22 -3.85
N GLY A 96 -0.52 11.45 -3.55
CA GLY A 96 -0.07 12.49 -2.61
C GLY A 96 -0.34 12.17 -1.15
N LEU A 97 -0.34 10.90 -0.77
CA LEU A 97 -0.66 10.44 0.58
C LEU A 97 0.58 10.00 1.35
N PRO A 98 0.69 10.30 2.65
CA PRO A 98 1.67 9.70 3.52
C PRO A 98 1.46 8.17 3.59
N CYS A 99 2.55 7.39 3.63
CA CYS A 99 2.42 5.94 3.74
C CYS A 99 3.54 5.29 4.54
N VAL A 100 3.23 4.11 5.07
CA VAL A 100 4.16 3.17 5.69
C VAL A 100 4.03 1.80 5.02
N VAL A 101 5.13 1.10 4.87
CA VAL A 101 5.12 -0.31 4.46
C VAL A 101 5.08 -1.18 5.72
N ALA A 102 4.06 -2.02 5.82
CA ALA A 102 3.94 -3.04 6.85
C ALA A 102 4.38 -4.39 6.28
N ILE A 103 5.48 -4.94 6.78
CA ILE A 103 5.87 -6.31 6.46
C ILE A 103 5.10 -7.25 7.36
N ASN A 104 4.18 -8.02 6.80
CA ASN A 104 3.56 -9.13 7.50
C ASN A 104 4.58 -10.27 7.56
N ALA A 105 5.33 -10.30 8.67
CA ALA A 105 6.51 -11.14 8.84
C ALA A 105 6.13 -12.60 9.08
N PHE A 106 6.81 -13.50 8.40
CA PHE A 106 6.71 -14.95 8.61
C PHE A 106 7.94 -15.46 9.36
N PRO A 107 7.84 -16.56 10.14
CA PRO A 107 8.96 -17.13 10.87
C PRO A 107 10.16 -17.55 10.01
N THR A 108 9.93 -17.70 8.71
CA THR A 108 10.95 -18.08 7.72
C THR A 108 11.66 -16.89 7.10
N ASP A 109 11.18 -15.66 7.33
CA ASP A 109 11.80 -14.45 6.80
C ASP A 109 13.11 -14.19 7.58
N THR A 110 14.21 -13.97 6.87
CA THR A 110 15.51 -13.72 7.51
C THR A 110 15.71 -12.23 7.79
N GLU A 111 16.57 -11.90 8.76
CA GLU A 111 16.88 -10.50 9.06
C GLU A 111 17.53 -9.80 7.85
N ALA A 112 18.32 -10.52 7.05
CA ALA A 112 18.92 -9.98 5.83
C ALA A 112 17.85 -9.59 4.80
N GLU A 113 16.81 -10.41 4.63
CA GLU A 113 15.68 -10.10 3.75
C GLU A 113 14.88 -8.92 4.26
N LEU A 114 14.58 -8.86 5.54
CA LEU A 114 13.86 -7.76 6.16
C LEU A 114 14.63 -6.43 6.04
N GLU A 115 15.94 -6.47 6.26
CA GLU A 115 16.79 -5.29 6.15
C GLU A 115 16.92 -4.79 4.70
N LEU A 116 16.95 -5.70 3.72
CA LEU A 116 16.94 -5.33 2.31
C LEU A 116 15.66 -4.55 1.96
N VAL A 117 14.50 -5.02 2.39
CA VAL A 117 13.23 -4.32 2.17
C VAL A 117 13.23 -2.96 2.86
N ARG A 118 13.68 -2.88 4.13
CA ARG A 118 13.78 -1.61 4.88
C ARG A 118 14.61 -0.59 4.12
N ARG A 119 15.83 -0.96 3.75
CA ARG A 119 16.76 -0.07 3.05
C ARG A 119 16.15 0.46 1.76
N LYS A 120 15.59 -0.41 0.92
CA LYS A 120 15.00 -0.02 -0.36
C LYS A 120 13.79 0.91 -0.21
N CYS A 121 12.95 0.70 0.80
CA CYS A 121 11.86 1.62 1.11
C CYS A 121 12.36 2.96 1.66
N GLN A 122 13.40 2.95 2.50
CA GLN A 122 14.01 4.17 3.03
C GLN A 122 14.64 5.03 1.93
N GLU A 123 15.22 4.43 0.89
CA GLU A 123 15.71 5.14 -0.30
C GLU A 123 14.57 5.93 -1.01
N GLN A 124 13.32 5.48 -0.86
CA GLN A 124 12.12 6.19 -1.32
C GLN A 124 11.51 7.12 -0.25
N GLY A 125 12.16 7.28 0.90
CA GLY A 125 11.68 8.08 2.03
C GLY A 125 10.41 7.54 2.65
N VAL A 126 10.28 6.20 2.74
CA VAL A 126 9.15 5.51 3.39
C VAL A 126 9.64 4.59 4.48
N HIS A 127 9.01 4.68 5.65
CA HIS A 127 9.31 3.80 6.75
C HIS A 127 8.73 2.40 6.56
N VAL A 128 9.42 1.42 7.11
CA VAL A 128 8.95 0.03 7.18
C VAL A 128 8.73 -0.34 8.64
N ARG A 129 7.62 -0.99 8.93
CA ARG A 129 7.31 -1.58 10.24
C ARG A 129 6.97 -3.05 10.07
N LEU A 130 7.45 -3.87 11.00
CA LEU A 130 7.06 -5.27 11.06
C LEU A 130 5.67 -5.40 11.66
N SER A 131 4.86 -6.29 11.12
CA SER A 131 3.60 -6.72 11.67
C SER A 131 3.72 -8.20 12.07
N GLU A 132 3.69 -8.44 13.36
CA GLU A 132 3.75 -9.78 13.97
C GLU A 132 2.46 -10.09 14.73
N VAL A 133 1.36 -9.49 14.29
CA VAL A 133 0.06 -9.59 15.00
C VAL A 133 -0.48 -11.01 15.09
N TRP A 134 -0.14 -11.87 14.14
CA TRP A 134 -0.54 -13.28 14.16
C TRP A 134 0.13 -14.05 15.31
N ALA A 135 1.38 -13.69 15.67
CA ALA A 135 2.14 -14.36 16.73
C ALA A 135 1.99 -13.68 18.09
N LYS A 136 1.88 -12.35 18.12
CA LYS A 136 1.95 -11.52 19.34
C LYS A 136 0.65 -10.76 19.63
N GLY A 137 -0.40 -10.99 18.85
CA GLY A 137 -1.64 -10.20 18.97
C GLY A 137 -1.39 -8.71 18.80
N GLY A 138 -2.12 -7.87 19.54
CA GLY A 138 -1.99 -6.42 19.45
C GLY A 138 -0.60 -5.87 19.72
N ASP A 139 0.19 -6.52 20.57
CA ASP A 139 1.57 -6.10 20.85
C ASP A 139 2.47 -6.16 19.61
N GLY A 140 2.22 -7.11 18.71
CA GLY A 140 2.93 -7.23 17.43
C GLY A 140 2.61 -6.15 16.42
N GLY A 141 1.62 -5.29 16.67
CA GLY A 141 1.22 -4.18 15.81
C GLY A 141 1.48 -2.78 16.37
N LYS A 142 1.95 -2.65 17.61
CA LYS A 142 2.10 -1.34 18.28
C LYS A 142 2.98 -0.36 17.51
N ALA A 143 4.16 -0.78 17.08
CA ALA A 143 5.08 0.09 16.33
C ALA A 143 4.50 0.54 14.97
N LEU A 144 3.68 -0.30 14.34
CA LEU A 144 2.96 0.07 13.13
C LEU A 144 1.85 1.09 13.45
N ALA A 145 1.10 0.89 14.52
CA ALA A 145 0.03 1.81 14.94
C ALA A 145 0.59 3.19 15.30
N GLU A 146 1.68 3.27 16.06
CA GLU A 146 2.38 4.52 16.38
C GLU A 146 2.84 5.26 15.12
N GLU A 147 3.37 4.53 14.14
CA GLU A 147 3.76 5.11 12.86
C GLU A 147 2.57 5.65 12.07
N VAL A 148 1.44 4.94 12.05
CA VAL A 148 0.21 5.39 11.38
C VAL A 148 -0.31 6.68 12.04
N ILE A 149 -0.35 6.75 13.37
CA ILE A 149 -0.75 7.96 14.10
C ILE A 149 0.15 9.14 13.69
N ARG A 150 1.46 8.93 13.69
CA ARG A 150 2.44 9.96 13.28
C ARG A 150 2.19 10.44 11.84
N LEU A 151 1.90 9.51 10.91
CA LEU A 151 1.61 9.85 9.52
C LEU A 151 0.31 10.63 9.34
N CYS A 152 -0.70 10.37 10.16
CA CYS A 152 -1.96 11.12 10.13
C CYS A 152 -1.78 12.61 10.52
N GLU A 153 -0.68 12.96 11.18
CA GLU A 153 -0.33 14.34 11.53
C GLU A 153 0.51 15.05 10.45
N GLU A 154 0.98 14.30 9.43
CA GLU A 154 1.77 14.89 8.34
C GLU A 154 0.90 15.65 7.33
N PRO A 155 1.47 16.62 6.61
CA PRO A 155 0.78 17.28 5.52
C PRO A 155 0.27 16.28 4.48
N ASN A 156 -1.01 16.41 4.15
CA ASN A 156 -1.70 15.56 3.19
C ASN A 156 -1.99 16.35 1.91
N HIS A 157 -1.61 15.77 0.78
CA HIS A 157 -1.81 16.36 -0.55
C HIS A 157 -2.64 15.44 -1.45
N PHE A 158 -3.61 14.75 -0.85
CA PHE A 158 -4.47 13.80 -1.56
C PHE A 158 -5.09 14.41 -2.81
N ARG A 159 -5.00 13.66 -3.90
CA ARG A 159 -5.58 14.01 -5.19
C ARG A 159 -6.02 12.78 -5.95
N PHE A 160 -7.02 12.95 -6.78
CA PHE A 160 -7.48 11.90 -7.68
C PHE A 160 -6.56 11.78 -8.91
N VAL A 161 -6.48 10.57 -9.48
CA VAL A 161 -5.65 10.32 -10.68
C VAL A 161 -6.20 11.02 -11.90
N TYR A 162 -7.53 11.15 -11.99
CA TYR A 162 -8.23 11.78 -13.13
C TYR A 162 -9.37 12.70 -12.68
N ASP A 163 -9.73 13.65 -13.52
CA ASP A 163 -10.96 14.43 -13.38
C ASP A 163 -12.16 13.59 -13.83
N VAL A 164 -13.22 13.57 -13.01
CA VAL A 164 -14.46 12.83 -13.32
C VAL A 164 -15.15 13.31 -14.57
N ASN A 165 -14.93 14.56 -14.99
CA ASN A 165 -15.52 15.17 -16.18
C ASN A 165 -14.71 14.92 -17.47
N SER A 166 -13.50 14.34 -17.36
CA SER A 166 -12.70 13.96 -18.53
C SER A 166 -13.38 12.86 -19.33
N SER A 167 -12.96 12.68 -20.58
CA SER A 167 -13.40 11.57 -21.42
C SER A 167 -13.04 10.21 -20.81
N ILE A 168 -13.71 9.15 -21.22
CA ILE A 168 -13.39 7.79 -20.79
C ILE A 168 -11.95 7.43 -21.20
N GLU A 169 -11.55 7.81 -22.42
CA GLU A 169 -10.22 7.57 -22.94
C GLU A 169 -9.15 8.28 -22.09
N ASP A 170 -9.35 9.53 -21.72
CA ASP A 170 -8.42 10.26 -20.84
C ASP A 170 -8.31 9.63 -19.45
N LYS A 171 -9.42 9.13 -18.88
CA LYS A 171 -9.41 8.42 -17.60
C LYS A 171 -8.62 7.12 -17.67
N LEU A 172 -8.84 6.32 -18.72
CA LEU A 172 -8.09 5.09 -18.96
C LEU A 172 -6.60 5.37 -19.14
N ASN A 173 -6.26 6.38 -19.96
CA ASN A 173 -4.89 6.82 -20.16
C ASN A 173 -4.24 7.30 -18.85
N ALA A 174 -4.96 8.07 -18.03
CA ALA A 174 -4.44 8.53 -16.74
C ALA A 174 -4.10 7.37 -15.80
N ILE A 175 -4.96 6.35 -15.72
CA ILE A 175 -4.70 5.15 -14.91
C ILE A 175 -3.53 4.37 -15.50
N ALA A 176 -3.55 4.08 -16.80
CA ALA A 176 -2.51 3.31 -17.46
C ALA A 176 -1.12 3.95 -17.31
N THR A 177 -1.02 5.25 -17.55
CA THR A 177 0.28 5.94 -17.52
C THR A 177 0.76 6.28 -16.12
N LYS A 178 -0.13 6.74 -15.22
CA LYS A 178 0.27 7.20 -13.88
C LYS A 178 0.38 6.07 -12.87
N VAL A 179 -0.52 5.08 -12.90
CA VAL A 179 -0.54 3.97 -11.93
C VAL A 179 0.28 2.79 -12.42
N TYR A 180 0.12 2.40 -13.68
CA TYR A 180 0.79 1.22 -14.26
C TYR A 180 2.09 1.54 -15.00
N ARG A 181 2.41 2.81 -15.23
CA ARG A 181 3.58 3.24 -16.02
C ARG A 181 3.60 2.69 -17.45
N ALA A 182 2.42 2.42 -18.01
CA ALA A 182 2.30 2.06 -19.42
C ALA A 182 2.50 3.28 -20.31
N ASP A 183 2.86 3.06 -21.58
CA ASP A 183 3.04 4.14 -22.55
C ASP A 183 1.71 4.78 -22.98
N GLY A 184 0.59 4.09 -22.80
CA GLY A 184 -0.76 4.53 -23.11
C GLY A 184 -1.74 3.37 -23.23
N VAL A 185 -2.93 3.66 -23.74
CA VAL A 185 -3.99 2.70 -24.01
C VAL A 185 -4.19 2.62 -25.52
N VAL A 186 -4.31 1.40 -26.04
CA VAL A 186 -4.58 1.13 -27.47
C VAL A 186 -6.02 0.68 -27.66
#